data_231dc7f164a46195fa673f716d4f1e62
#
_entry.id   231dc7f164a46195fa673f716d4f1e62
#
_cell.length_a   1.000
_cell.length_b   1.000
_cell.length_c   1.000
_cell.angle_alpha   90.00
_cell.angle_beta   90.00
_cell.angle_gamma   90.00
#
_symmetry.space_group_name_H-M   'P 1'
#
loop_
_entity.id
_entity.type
_entity.pdbx_description
1 polymer ?
#
loop_
_entity_poly.entity_id
_entity_poly.type
_entity_poly.pdbx_seq_one_letter_code
_entity_poly.pdbx_strand_id
1 'polypeptide(L)'
;MAKSPVLVTGGAGYIGSHAVLALKDGGWPVAVIDDLSNGTREVVPGDVPFYEGSIADRSLVGRIFVEQGTAAIMHFAGSIVVPESVEKPLLYYRNNTVGTHSLISAAVEAGVRHILFSSTAATYGAPARIPIDEQDPKEPINPYGASKLMTERMLSDSSAAYPLNYGALRYFNVAGADPGLRAGQIGRGSTHLIKIAVEAVVGKRDHVDVFGTDYPTNDGTCVRDYIHVSDLADAHVLALERLIERPDENLVLNCGYGTGLSVLEVLDAVDRVAVRPVRRETKPRRTGDPPELVASNRRLVETLAWTPRFADIDVIVTHALQWERKLQGLTAE
;
A
#
# COMPACT_ATOMS: atom_id res chain seq x y z
N MET A 1 17.82 -6.12 -21.74
CA MET A 1 17.45 -4.74 -22.17
C MET A 1 17.72 -3.79 -21.02
N ALA A 2 18.10 -2.53 -21.30
CA ALA A 2 18.20 -1.53 -20.23
C ALA A 2 16.81 -1.28 -19.62
N LYS A 3 16.72 -1.20 -18.29
CA LYS A 3 15.46 -0.92 -17.60
C LYS A 3 15.04 0.54 -17.82
N SER A 4 13.76 0.77 -18.06
CA SER A 4 13.21 2.10 -18.33
C SER A 4 13.07 2.92 -17.05
N PRO A 5 13.25 4.26 -17.09
CA PRO A 5 13.10 5.10 -15.88
C PRO A 5 11.68 5.11 -15.33
N VAL A 6 11.56 5.00 -14.00
CA VAL A 6 10.30 4.93 -13.27
C VAL A 6 10.16 6.13 -12.33
N LEU A 7 9.05 6.84 -12.41
CA LEU A 7 8.65 7.82 -11.39
C LEU A 7 7.79 7.15 -10.32
N VAL A 8 8.23 7.19 -9.07
CA VAL A 8 7.45 6.74 -7.91
C VAL A 8 6.83 7.97 -7.25
N THR A 9 5.51 8.09 -7.30
CA THR A 9 4.80 9.16 -6.59
C THR A 9 4.42 8.67 -5.19
N GLY A 10 4.56 9.50 -4.18
CA GLY A 10 4.39 9.06 -2.78
C GLY A 10 5.54 8.14 -2.32
N GLY A 11 6.72 8.29 -2.93
CA GLY A 11 7.87 7.43 -2.68
C GLY A 11 8.56 7.65 -1.33
N ALA A 12 8.21 8.69 -0.58
CA ALA A 12 8.63 8.92 0.80
C ALA A 12 7.64 8.32 1.82
N GLY A 13 6.51 7.78 1.37
CA GLY A 13 5.53 7.07 2.19
C GLY A 13 5.96 5.63 2.48
N TYR A 14 5.18 4.94 3.34
CA TYR A 14 5.49 3.59 3.80
C TYR A 14 5.66 2.59 2.64
N ILE A 15 4.64 2.41 1.80
CA ILE A 15 4.68 1.42 0.70
C ILE A 15 5.57 1.93 -0.43
N GLY A 16 5.46 3.22 -0.78
CA GLY A 16 6.25 3.82 -1.85
C GLY A 16 7.75 3.71 -1.65
N SER A 17 8.25 3.88 -0.42
CA SER A 17 9.68 3.72 -0.11
C SER A 17 10.18 2.29 -0.32
N HIS A 18 9.37 1.28 0.00
CA HIS A 18 9.71 -0.11 -0.28
C HIS A 18 9.69 -0.42 -1.78
N ALA A 19 8.76 0.17 -2.55
CA ALA A 19 8.78 0.08 -4.01
C ALA A 19 10.03 0.74 -4.61
N VAL A 20 10.47 1.89 -4.07
CA VAL A 20 11.75 2.53 -4.45
C VAL A 20 12.93 1.60 -4.19
N LEU A 21 12.99 0.96 -3.01
CA LEU A 21 14.06 0.01 -2.69
C LEU A 21 14.04 -1.20 -3.63
N ALA A 22 12.87 -1.81 -3.86
CA ALA A 22 12.73 -2.98 -4.74
C ALA A 22 13.13 -2.65 -6.19
N LEU A 23 12.74 -1.49 -6.71
CA LEU A 23 13.17 -1.01 -8.03
C LEU A 23 14.70 -0.83 -8.10
N LYS A 24 15.29 -0.18 -7.09
CA LYS A 24 16.75 0.01 -7.03
C LYS A 24 17.50 -1.31 -6.94
N ASP A 25 17.08 -2.20 -6.05
CA ASP A 25 17.68 -3.53 -5.91
C ASP A 25 17.57 -4.33 -7.21
N GLY A 26 16.50 -4.11 -7.97
CA GLY A 26 16.31 -4.62 -9.32
C GLY A 26 17.07 -3.88 -10.43
N GLY A 27 17.83 -2.82 -10.12
CA GLY A 27 18.62 -2.05 -11.12
C GLY A 27 17.80 -1.13 -12.01
N TRP A 28 16.62 -0.67 -11.57
CA TRP A 28 15.81 0.31 -12.28
C TRP A 28 16.28 1.74 -12.00
N PRO A 29 16.37 2.62 -13.01
CA PRO A 29 16.45 4.06 -12.78
C PRO A 29 15.15 4.55 -12.13
N VAL A 30 15.26 5.20 -10.96
CA VAL A 30 14.11 5.64 -10.16
C VAL A 30 14.22 7.10 -9.82
N ALA A 31 13.12 7.83 -9.92
CA ALA A 31 12.95 9.15 -9.33
C ALA A 31 11.69 9.17 -8.43
N VAL A 32 11.65 10.06 -7.46
CA VAL A 32 10.56 10.19 -6.51
C VAL A 32 9.96 11.58 -6.54
N ILE A 33 8.62 11.68 -6.52
CA ILE A 33 7.89 12.89 -6.16
C ILE A 33 7.03 12.63 -4.92
N ASP A 34 7.13 13.49 -3.91
CA ASP A 34 6.36 13.41 -2.66
C ASP A 34 6.21 14.82 -2.07
N ASP A 35 5.04 15.14 -1.52
CA ASP A 35 4.80 16.43 -0.86
C ASP A 35 5.12 16.43 0.63
N LEU A 36 5.62 15.29 1.14
CA LEU A 36 6.00 15.06 2.53
C LEU A 36 4.87 15.29 3.55
N SER A 37 3.61 15.31 3.10
CA SER A 37 2.45 15.45 4.00
C SER A 37 2.30 14.28 4.98
N ASN A 38 2.68 13.06 4.56
CA ASN A 38 2.74 11.86 5.39
C ASN A 38 4.06 11.09 5.23
N GLY A 39 4.83 11.41 4.22
CA GLY A 39 6.12 10.82 3.92
C GLY A 39 7.26 11.42 4.72
N THR A 40 8.40 10.74 4.67
CA THR A 40 9.63 11.17 5.35
C THR A 40 10.80 11.03 4.37
N ARG A 41 11.51 12.13 4.10
CA ARG A 41 12.61 12.16 3.09
C ARG A 41 13.70 11.12 3.38
N GLU A 42 13.95 10.83 4.66
CA GLU A 42 15.02 9.95 5.15
C GLU A 42 14.85 8.49 4.73
N VAL A 43 13.65 8.02 4.37
CA VAL A 43 13.45 6.64 3.88
C VAL A 43 13.74 6.50 2.39
N VAL A 44 13.95 7.59 1.67
CA VAL A 44 14.33 7.56 0.26
C VAL A 44 15.85 7.60 0.16
N PRO A 45 16.51 6.65 -0.54
CA PRO A 45 17.96 6.62 -0.69
C PRO A 45 18.52 7.93 -1.25
N GLY A 46 19.69 8.38 -0.73
CA GLY A 46 20.25 9.70 -1.04
C GLY A 46 20.66 9.91 -2.50
N ASP A 47 20.90 8.83 -3.23
CA ASP A 47 21.25 8.81 -4.65
C ASP A 47 20.03 8.75 -5.59
N VAL A 48 18.80 8.70 -5.04
CA VAL A 48 17.55 8.76 -5.83
C VAL A 48 17.15 10.22 -6.03
N PRO A 49 16.97 10.69 -7.28
CA PRO A 49 16.42 12.00 -7.57
C PRO A 49 15.07 12.19 -6.85
N PHE A 50 14.99 13.24 -6.04
CA PHE A 50 13.83 13.53 -5.22
C PHE A 50 13.27 14.91 -5.53
N TYR A 51 11.98 14.98 -5.81
CA TYR A 51 11.24 16.19 -6.09
C TYR A 51 10.19 16.39 -5.01
N GLU A 52 10.35 17.43 -4.19
CA GLU A 52 9.33 17.82 -3.22
C GLU A 52 8.21 18.57 -3.93
N GLY A 53 7.00 18.03 -3.86
CA GLY A 53 5.83 18.66 -4.45
C GLY A 53 4.65 17.74 -4.68
N SER A 54 3.55 18.32 -5.13
CA SER A 54 2.29 17.62 -5.36
C SER A 54 2.18 17.06 -6.77
N ILE A 55 1.59 15.87 -6.90
CA ILE A 55 1.21 15.28 -8.19
C ILE A 55 0.16 16.12 -8.96
N ALA A 56 -0.52 17.04 -8.27
CA ALA A 56 -1.47 17.97 -8.88
C ALA A 56 -0.76 19.12 -9.63
N ASP A 57 0.51 19.38 -9.35
CA ASP A 57 1.33 20.35 -10.07
C ASP A 57 1.81 19.78 -11.41
N ARG A 58 1.01 20.02 -12.46
CA ARG A 58 1.31 19.54 -13.82
C ARG A 58 2.62 20.06 -14.37
N SER A 59 3.02 21.27 -14.00
CA SER A 59 4.28 21.88 -14.45
C SER A 59 5.48 21.13 -13.86
N LEU A 60 5.45 20.85 -12.55
CA LEU A 60 6.47 20.08 -11.87
C LEU A 60 6.53 18.65 -12.44
N VAL A 61 5.38 17.98 -12.53
CA VAL A 61 5.30 16.59 -13.04
C VAL A 61 5.80 16.50 -14.47
N GLY A 62 5.38 17.40 -15.36
CA GLY A 62 5.85 17.44 -16.75
C GLY A 62 7.36 17.68 -16.87
N ARG A 63 7.93 18.57 -16.03
CA ARG A 63 9.37 18.77 -15.95
C ARG A 63 10.11 17.50 -15.52
N ILE A 64 9.61 16.78 -14.50
CA ILE A 64 10.20 15.52 -14.05
C ILE A 64 10.21 14.47 -15.16
N PHE A 65 9.12 14.34 -15.91
CA PHE A 65 9.05 13.40 -17.03
C PHE A 65 10.13 13.64 -18.07
N VAL A 66 10.40 14.91 -18.39
CA VAL A 66 11.45 15.28 -19.34
C VAL A 66 12.84 15.08 -18.75
N GLU A 67 13.10 15.58 -17.55
CA GLU A 67 14.41 15.48 -16.90
C GLU A 67 14.87 14.05 -16.64
N GLN A 68 13.93 13.17 -16.27
CA GLN A 68 14.21 11.78 -15.92
C GLN A 68 13.97 10.80 -17.09
N GLY A 69 13.44 11.26 -18.22
CA GLY A 69 13.05 10.38 -19.33
C GLY A 69 12.02 9.33 -18.90
N THR A 70 11.07 9.70 -18.04
CA THR A 70 10.13 8.79 -17.40
C THR A 70 9.34 7.98 -18.41
N ALA A 71 9.42 6.67 -18.34
CA ALA A 71 8.66 5.74 -19.19
C ALA A 71 7.48 5.09 -18.46
N ALA A 72 7.54 5.03 -17.12
CA ALA A 72 6.52 4.40 -16.30
C ALA A 72 6.32 5.15 -14.98
N ILE A 73 5.13 5.01 -14.39
CA ILE A 73 4.77 5.59 -13.09
C ILE A 73 4.33 4.45 -12.15
N MET A 74 4.88 4.43 -10.93
CA MET A 74 4.28 3.74 -9.78
C MET A 74 3.62 4.77 -8.88
N HIS A 75 2.29 4.71 -8.77
CA HIS A 75 1.50 5.76 -8.14
C HIS A 75 0.99 5.35 -6.75
N PHE A 76 1.67 5.84 -5.70
CA PHE A 76 1.31 5.63 -4.30
C PHE A 76 0.79 6.90 -3.61
N ALA A 77 1.02 8.09 -4.17
CA ALA A 77 0.60 9.34 -3.57
C ALA A 77 -0.92 9.39 -3.34
N GLY A 78 -1.34 9.78 -2.14
CA GLY A 78 -2.75 9.93 -1.79
C GLY A 78 -3.01 9.86 -0.30
N SER A 79 -4.19 10.34 0.11
CA SER A 79 -4.70 10.25 1.47
C SER A 79 -5.21 8.83 1.74
N ILE A 80 -4.89 8.25 2.93
CA ILE A 80 -5.07 6.80 3.20
C ILE A 80 -5.87 6.48 4.46
N VAL A 81 -6.21 7.47 5.30
CA VAL A 81 -6.86 7.26 6.60
C VAL A 81 -8.38 7.15 6.43
N VAL A 82 -8.92 5.93 6.53
CA VAL A 82 -10.34 5.65 6.28
C VAL A 82 -11.27 6.48 7.17
N PRO A 83 -11.12 6.56 8.51
CA PRO A 83 -11.96 7.42 9.35
C PRO A 83 -11.93 8.90 8.92
N GLU A 84 -10.76 9.45 8.63
CA GLU A 84 -10.64 10.83 8.15
C GLU A 84 -11.38 11.05 6.83
N SER A 85 -11.43 10.04 5.96
CA SER A 85 -12.17 10.14 4.70
C SER A 85 -13.66 10.39 4.91
N VAL A 86 -14.23 9.83 5.97
CA VAL A 86 -15.64 10.04 6.34
C VAL A 86 -15.87 11.46 6.88
N GLU A 87 -14.93 11.96 7.67
CA GLU A 87 -14.99 13.31 8.24
C GLU A 87 -14.69 14.40 7.20
N LYS A 88 -13.77 14.12 6.25
CA LYS A 88 -13.26 15.09 5.27
C LYS A 88 -13.33 14.53 3.84
N PRO A 89 -14.50 14.16 3.30
CA PRO A 89 -14.61 13.47 2.03
C PRO A 89 -14.04 14.27 0.85
N LEU A 90 -14.27 15.59 0.82
CA LEU A 90 -13.77 16.45 -0.27
C LEU A 90 -12.24 16.54 -0.31
N LEU A 91 -11.55 16.41 0.84
CA LEU A 91 -10.09 16.31 0.90
C LEU A 91 -9.62 15.05 0.16
N TYR A 92 -10.28 13.91 0.39
CA TYR A 92 -9.96 12.64 -0.26
C TYR A 92 -10.22 12.67 -1.77
N TYR A 93 -11.35 13.20 -2.20
CA TYR A 93 -11.62 13.36 -3.64
C TYR A 93 -10.64 14.32 -4.30
N ARG A 94 -10.29 15.44 -3.64
CA ARG A 94 -9.29 16.37 -4.17
C ARG A 94 -7.92 15.71 -4.31
N ASN A 95 -7.43 15.06 -3.27
CA ASN A 95 -6.09 14.49 -3.25
C ASN A 95 -6.00 13.24 -4.13
N ASN A 96 -6.92 12.28 -3.95
CA ASN A 96 -6.84 10.97 -4.60
C ASN A 96 -7.42 10.98 -6.01
N THR A 97 -8.55 11.68 -6.26
CA THR A 97 -9.21 11.66 -7.56
C THR A 97 -8.72 12.79 -8.45
N VAL A 98 -8.81 14.06 -7.99
CA VAL A 98 -8.42 15.22 -8.81
C VAL A 98 -6.91 15.28 -8.98
N GLY A 99 -6.12 14.99 -7.94
CA GLY A 99 -4.66 14.90 -8.03
C GLY A 99 -4.21 13.84 -9.02
N THR A 100 -4.81 12.65 -8.97
CA THR A 100 -4.50 11.57 -9.91
C THR A 100 -4.96 11.89 -11.33
N HIS A 101 -6.11 12.55 -11.52
CA HIS A 101 -6.51 13.03 -12.82
C HIS A 101 -5.44 13.96 -13.44
N SER A 102 -4.86 14.87 -12.64
CA SER A 102 -3.78 15.75 -13.10
C SER A 102 -2.53 14.96 -13.52
N LEU A 103 -2.16 13.94 -12.73
CA LEU A 103 -1.03 13.04 -13.03
C LEU A 103 -1.25 12.26 -14.34
N ILE A 104 -2.44 11.63 -14.52
CA ILE A 104 -2.78 10.88 -15.73
C ILE A 104 -2.75 11.82 -16.96
N SER A 105 -3.33 13.01 -16.85
CA SER A 105 -3.32 13.97 -17.94
C SER A 105 -1.90 14.37 -18.36
N ALA A 106 -1.03 14.66 -17.40
CA ALA A 106 0.37 14.96 -17.67
C ALA A 106 1.12 13.75 -18.28
N ALA A 107 0.82 12.52 -17.84
CA ALA A 107 1.40 11.30 -18.38
C ALA A 107 1.02 11.09 -19.84
N VAL A 108 -0.26 11.26 -20.19
CA VAL A 108 -0.74 11.16 -21.58
C VAL A 108 -0.08 12.20 -22.48
N GLU A 109 0.01 13.47 -22.03
CA GLU A 109 0.65 14.55 -22.79
C GLU A 109 2.15 14.32 -23.01
N ALA A 110 2.83 13.75 -22.03
CA ALA A 110 4.26 13.43 -22.11
C ALA A 110 4.55 12.09 -22.81
N GLY A 111 3.53 11.30 -23.17
CA GLY A 111 3.70 9.99 -23.80
C GLY A 111 4.20 8.90 -22.86
N VAL A 112 4.01 9.04 -21.54
CA VAL A 112 4.27 7.97 -20.55
C VAL A 112 3.22 6.89 -20.72
N ARG A 113 3.68 5.63 -20.92
CA ARG A 113 2.80 4.55 -21.39
C ARG A 113 2.32 3.61 -20.30
N HIS A 114 2.98 3.53 -19.14
CA HIS A 114 2.72 2.52 -18.14
C HIS A 114 2.44 3.18 -16.79
N ILE A 115 1.25 2.94 -16.23
CA ILE A 115 0.88 3.42 -14.89
C ILE A 115 0.49 2.24 -14.02
N LEU A 116 1.25 2.00 -12.96
CA LEU A 116 0.92 1.04 -11.92
C LEU A 116 0.37 1.77 -10.71
N PHE A 117 -0.87 1.47 -10.35
CA PHE A 117 -1.63 2.18 -9.33
C PHE A 117 -1.80 1.35 -8.06
N SER A 118 -1.50 1.98 -6.94
CA SER A 118 -1.76 1.51 -5.59
C SER A 118 -3.26 1.62 -5.28
N SER A 119 -4.02 0.56 -5.55
CA SER A 119 -5.44 0.45 -5.21
C SER A 119 -5.63 -0.23 -3.84
N THR A 120 -6.84 -0.65 -3.49
CA THR A 120 -7.17 -1.12 -2.15
C THR A 120 -8.34 -2.11 -2.15
N ALA A 121 -8.36 -3.04 -1.18
CA ALA A 121 -9.52 -3.87 -0.87
C ALA A 121 -10.77 -3.06 -0.45
N ALA A 122 -10.60 -1.81 0.01
CA ALA A 122 -11.73 -0.93 0.36
C ALA A 122 -12.67 -0.62 -0.83
N THR A 123 -12.25 -0.89 -2.07
CA THR A 123 -13.11 -0.80 -3.26
C THR A 123 -14.25 -1.82 -3.24
N TYR A 124 -14.10 -2.95 -2.55
CA TYR A 124 -15.14 -3.99 -2.46
C TYR A 124 -16.22 -3.68 -1.43
N GLY A 125 -15.95 -2.80 -0.47
CA GLY A 125 -16.87 -2.49 0.62
C GLY A 125 -17.08 -3.68 1.57
N ALA A 126 -18.34 -4.16 1.70
CA ALA A 126 -18.69 -5.32 2.50
C ALA A 126 -18.91 -6.53 1.56
N PRO A 127 -17.91 -7.38 1.34
CA PRO A 127 -17.99 -8.47 0.36
C PRO A 127 -19.00 -9.55 0.82
N ALA A 128 -19.73 -10.12 -0.14
CA ALA A 128 -20.68 -11.18 0.12
C ALA A 128 -20.05 -12.58 0.26
N ARG A 129 -18.81 -12.73 -0.16
CA ARG A 129 -18.04 -13.99 -0.09
C ARG A 129 -16.56 -13.76 0.23
N ILE A 130 -15.96 -14.75 0.86
CA ILE A 130 -14.54 -14.83 1.16
C ILE A 130 -14.00 -16.17 0.63
N PRO A 131 -12.80 -16.21 0.00
CA PRO A 131 -11.94 -15.08 -0.35
C PRO A 131 -12.52 -14.21 -1.48
N ILE A 132 -12.14 -12.91 -1.49
CA ILE A 132 -12.62 -11.90 -2.45
C ILE A 132 -11.89 -12.06 -3.77
N ASP A 133 -12.64 -12.17 -4.88
CA ASP A 133 -12.12 -12.24 -6.24
C ASP A 133 -12.15 -10.85 -6.91
N GLU A 134 -11.28 -10.60 -7.89
CA GLU A 134 -11.25 -9.33 -8.63
C GLU A 134 -12.55 -9.03 -9.40
N GLN A 135 -13.35 -10.06 -9.69
CA GLN A 135 -14.64 -9.92 -10.37
C GLN A 135 -15.79 -9.57 -9.40
N ASP A 136 -15.60 -9.68 -8.07
CA ASP A 136 -16.62 -9.37 -7.11
C ASP A 136 -17.09 -7.91 -7.22
N PRO A 137 -18.34 -7.60 -6.82
CA PRO A 137 -18.87 -6.24 -6.85
C PRO A 137 -17.96 -5.23 -6.14
N LYS A 138 -17.87 -4.01 -6.67
CA LYS A 138 -17.11 -2.90 -6.11
C LYS A 138 -18.11 -1.87 -5.58
N GLU A 139 -18.40 -1.95 -4.30
CA GLU A 139 -19.38 -1.11 -3.61
C GLU A 139 -18.72 -0.46 -2.37
N PRO A 140 -17.80 0.50 -2.58
CA PRO A 140 -17.06 1.11 -1.48
C PRO A 140 -18.00 1.80 -0.50
N ILE A 141 -17.81 1.56 0.80
CA ILE A 141 -18.65 2.08 1.89
C ILE A 141 -18.07 3.34 2.54
N ASN A 142 -16.98 3.88 1.99
CA ASN A 142 -16.35 5.11 2.49
C ASN A 142 -15.71 5.89 1.34
N PRO A 143 -15.48 7.21 1.52
CA PRO A 143 -14.90 8.08 0.49
C PRO A 143 -13.48 7.69 0.05
N TYR A 144 -12.67 7.09 0.93
CA TYR A 144 -11.36 6.56 0.55
C TYR A 144 -11.50 5.46 -0.51
N GLY A 145 -12.28 4.41 -0.25
CA GLY A 145 -12.53 3.34 -1.22
C GLY A 145 -13.15 3.87 -2.52
N ALA A 146 -14.11 4.78 -2.42
CA ALA A 146 -14.73 5.43 -3.57
C ALA A 146 -13.71 6.21 -4.41
N SER A 147 -12.81 6.98 -3.80
CA SER A 147 -11.78 7.75 -4.51
C SER A 147 -10.79 6.83 -5.26
N LYS A 148 -10.43 5.69 -4.66
CA LYS A 148 -9.57 4.69 -5.31
C LYS A 148 -10.27 4.01 -6.48
N LEU A 149 -11.55 3.64 -6.34
CA LEU A 149 -12.34 3.06 -7.42
C LEU A 149 -12.53 4.05 -8.60
N MET A 150 -12.76 5.34 -8.31
CA MET A 150 -12.79 6.39 -9.33
C MET A 150 -11.47 6.47 -10.10
N THR A 151 -10.34 6.31 -9.43
CA THR A 151 -9.02 6.28 -10.08
C THR A 151 -8.87 5.05 -11.00
N GLU A 152 -9.30 3.85 -10.56
CA GLU A 152 -9.30 2.67 -11.43
C GLU A 152 -10.15 2.91 -12.69
N ARG A 153 -11.30 3.58 -12.54
CA ARG A 153 -12.17 3.92 -13.67
C ARG A 153 -11.48 4.90 -14.62
N MET A 154 -10.86 5.97 -14.12
CA MET A 154 -10.11 6.92 -14.95
C MET A 154 -8.98 6.25 -15.73
N LEU A 155 -8.23 5.34 -15.10
CA LEU A 155 -7.17 4.58 -15.76
C LEU A 155 -7.73 3.67 -16.86
N SER A 156 -8.84 2.97 -16.59
CA SER A 156 -9.52 2.11 -17.57
C SER A 156 -9.99 2.90 -18.79
N ASP A 157 -10.65 4.03 -18.58
CA ASP A 157 -11.15 4.89 -19.67
C ASP A 157 -9.99 5.52 -20.45
N SER A 158 -8.90 5.91 -19.74
CA SER A 158 -7.70 6.46 -20.37
C SER A 158 -6.96 5.42 -21.22
N SER A 159 -6.87 4.17 -20.77
CA SER A 159 -6.21 3.11 -21.55
C SER A 159 -7.00 2.72 -22.81
N ALA A 160 -8.31 2.93 -22.79
CA ALA A 160 -9.14 2.72 -23.99
C ALA A 160 -9.00 3.85 -25.03
N ALA A 161 -8.63 5.07 -24.57
CA ALA A 161 -8.59 6.26 -25.42
C ALA A 161 -7.17 6.64 -25.87
N TYR A 162 -6.16 6.27 -25.15
CA TYR A 162 -4.76 6.71 -25.35
C TYR A 162 -3.81 5.49 -25.37
N PRO A 163 -2.61 5.62 -25.95
CA PRO A 163 -1.59 4.56 -25.95
C PRO A 163 -0.94 4.39 -24.56
N LEU A 164 -1.76 4.01 -23.58
CA LEU A 164 -1.45 3.83 -22.16
C LEU A 164 -1.99 2.48 -21.70
N ASN A 165 -1.21 1.71 -20.98
CA ASN A 165 -1.74 0.57 -20.20
C ASN A 165 -1.57 0.83 -18.69
N TYR A 166 -2.36 0.11 -17.89
CA TYR A 166 -2.32 0.29 -16.44
C TYR A 166 -2.39 -1.03 -15.67
N GLY A 167 -1.83 -1.00 -14.47
CA GLY A 167 -2.06 -2.00 -13.44
C GLY A 167 -2.71 -1.35 -12.22
N ALA A 168 -3.70 -2.00 -11.63
CA ALA A 168 -4.26 -1.65 -10.34
C ALA A 168 -4.06 -2.83 -9.36
N LEU A 169 -3.24 -2.63 -8.34
CA LEU A 169 -3.02 -3.63 -7.30
C LEU A 169 -3.89 -3.29 -6.09
N ARG A 170 -4.89 -4.15 -5.83
CA ARG A 170 -5.80 -4.02 -4.68
C ARG A 170 -5.24 -4.82 -3.52
N TYR A 171 -4.53 -4.17 -2.62
CA TYR A 171 -3.98 -4.83 -1.46
C TYR A 171 -4.81 -4.61 -0.20
N PHE A 172 -4.58 -5.49 0.77
CA PHE A 172 -5.32 -5.60 2.02
C PHE A 172 -4.52 -4.93 3.14
N ASN A 173 -4.13 -5.64 4.18
CA ASN A 173 -3.43 -5.06 5.32
C ASN A 173 -1.91 -5.18 5.16
N VAL A 174 -1.25 -4.09 4.80
CA VAL A 174 0.21 -4.08 4.62
C VAL A 174 0.90 -3.90 5.96
N ALA A 175 1.92 -4.72 6.23
CA ALA A 175 2.67 -4.70 7.48
C ALA A 175 4.15 -5.10 7.29
N GLY A 176 4.93 -5.02 8.35
CA GLY A 176 6.36 -5.30 8.32
C GLY A 176 7.23 -4.09 8.01
N ALA A 177 8.49 -4.35 7.73
CA ALA A 177 9.49 -3.38 7.29
C ALA A 177 10.52 -4.06 6.41
N ASP A 178 11.37 -3.30 5.72
CA ASP A 178 12.49 -3.86 4.97
C ASP A 178 13.38 -4.71 5.88
N PRO A 179 13.70 -5.98 5.52
CA PRO A 179 14.54 -6.84 6.35
C PRO A 179 15.92 -6.26 6.66
N GLY A 180 16.45 -5.42 5.78
CA GLY A 180 17.69 -4.66 5.98
C GLY A 180 17.50 -3.36 6.78
N LEU A 181 16.28 -3.12 7.28
CA LEU A 181 15.93 -1.92 8.06
C LEU A 181 16.24 -0.60 7.33
N ARG A 182 16.16 -0.56 6.00
CA ARG A 182 16.36 0.65 5.18
C ARG A 182 15.11 1.53 5.17
N ALA A 183 13.92 0.91 5.25
CA ALA A 183 12.64 1.58 5.31
C ALA A 183 11.62 0.79 6.14
N GLY A 184 10.60 1.48 6.61
CA GLY A 184 9.49 0.92 7.36
C GLY A 184 8.45 1.99 7.68
N GLN A 185 7.40 1.65 8.39
CA GLN A 185 6.32 2.59 8.70
C GLN A 185 6.74 3.62 9.76
N ILE A 186 6.80 4.92 9.37
CA ILE A 186 7.15 6.02 10.28
C ILE A 186 5.93 6.84 10.70
N GLY A 187 4.89 6.91 9.85
CA GLY A 187 3.75 7.83 9.94
C GLY A 187 3.18 8.02 11.35
N ARG A 188 2.92 9.28 11.72
CA ARG A 188 2.25 9.64 12.98
C ARG A 188 0.76 9.31 12.88
N GLY A 189 0.17 8.79 13.99
CA GLY A 189 -1.27 8.50 14.03
C GLY A 189 -1.69 7.28 13.19
N SER A 190 -0.81 6.32 12.99
CA SER A 190 -1.14 5.07 12.30
C SER A 190 -2.32 4.35 12.96
N THR A 191 -3.20 3.80 12.12
CA THR A 191 -4.33 2.94 12.53
C THR A 191 -4.08 1.46 12.24
N HIS A 192 -2.92 1.10 11.72
CA HIS A 192 -2.56 -0.28 11.37
C HIS A 192 -2.24 -1.09 12.62
N LEU A 193 -2.91 -2.24 12.79
CA LEU A 193 -2.84 -3.07 13.99
C LEU A 193 -1.40 -3.41 14.40
N ILE A 194 -0.61 -3.98 13.50
CA ILE A 194 0.77 -4.39 13.80
C ILE A 194 1.63 -3.21 14.21
N LYS A 195 1.51 -2.05 13.53
CA LYS A 195 2.22 -0.82 13.92
C LYS A 195 1.87 -0.37 15.33
N ILE A 196 0.57 -0.31 15.66
CA ILE A 196 0.08 0.06 17.00
C ILE A 196 0.59 -0.94 18.05
N ALA A 197 0.58 -2.23 17.73
CA ALA A 197 1.01 -3.27 18.65
C ALA A 197 2.52 -3.20 18.93
N VAL A 198 3.37 -3.01 17.90
CA VAL A 198 4.82 -2.85 18.14
C VAL A 198 5.17 -1.52 18.83
N GLU A 199 4.39 -0.45 18.61
CA GLU A 199 4.51 0.79 19.40
C GLU A 199 4.20 0.56 20.88
N ALA A 200 3.21 -0.30 21.20
CA ALA A 200 2.92 -0.70 22.57
C ALA A 200 4.06 -1.56 23.18
N VAL A 201 4.63 -2.48 22.37
CA VAL A 201 5.81 -3.26 22.79
C VAL A 201 6.97 -2.35 23.21
N VAL A 202 7.27 -1.31 22.47
CA VAL A 202 8.40 -0.41 22.77
C VAL A 202 8.05 0.73 23.73
N GLY A 203 6.82 0.77 24.26
CA GLY A 203 6.40 1.74 25.27
C GLY A 203 5.96 3.11 24.75
N LYS A 204 5.71 3.24 23.42
CA LYS A 204 5.10 4.46 22.86
C LYS A 204 3.59 4.56 23.13
N ARG A 205 2.96 3.42 23.45
CA ARG A 205 1.54 3.30 23.79
C ARG A 205 1.39 2.42 25.02
N ASP A 206 0.36 2.69 25.82
CA ASP A 206 0.07 1.92 27.02
C ASP A 206 -0.64 0.61 26.72
N HIS A 207 -1.43 0.54 25.62
CA HIS A 207 -2.24 -0.60 25.24
C HIS A 207 -2.60 -0.59 23.76
N VAL A 208 -3.23 -1.67 23.31
CA VAL A 208 -3.84 -1.83 21.99
C VAL A 208 -5.36 -1.95 22.16
N ASP A 209 -6.12 -1.12 21.44
CA ASP A 209 -7.58 -1.25 21.37
C ASP A 209 -7.99 -2.39 20.45
N VAL A 210 -8.82 -3.31 20.95
CA VAL A 210 -9.48 -4.39 20.19
C VAL A 210 -10.93 -3.98 19.93
N PHE A 211 -11.24 -3.63 18.69
CA PHE A 211 -12.54 -3.10 18.29
C PHE A 211 -13.52 -4.21 17.89
N GLY A 212 -14.47 -4.51 18.77
CA GLY A 212 -15.46 -5.58 18.63
C GLY A 212 -14.87 -6.96 18.94
N THR A 213 -15.60 -7.71 19.76
CA THR A 213 -15.31 -9.09 20.15
C THR A 213 -16.51 -10.00 19.97
N ASP A 214 -17.45 -9.56 19.14
CA ASP A 214 -18.76 -10.21 18.91
C ASP A 214 -19.07 -10.37 17.41
N TYR A 215 -18.05 -10.27 16.53
CA TYR A 215 -18.19 -10.58 15.11
C TYR A 215 -18.45 -12.08 14.89
N PRO A 216 -19.12 -12.48 13.79
CA PRO A 216 -19.34 -13.89 13.46
C PRO A 216 -18.07 -14.55 12.91
N THR A 217 -17.01 -14.54 13.69
CA THR A 217 -15.68 -15.11 13.43
C THR A 217 -15.29 -16.06 14.56
N ASN A 218 -14.21 -16.83 14.41
CA ASN A 218 -13.85 -17.87 15.37
C ASN A 218 -13.62 -17.34 16.80
N ASP A 219 -13.00 -16.16 16.94
CA ASP A 219 -12.67 -15.55 18.24
C ASP A 219 -13.46 -14.26 18.51
N GLY A 220 -14.41 -13.92 17.63
CA GLY A 220 -15.25 -12.73 17.72
C GLY A 220 -14.58 -11.45 17.23
N THR A 221 -13.32 -11.47 16.79
CA THR A 221 -12.62 -10.30 16.25
C THR A 221 -12.55 -10.30 14.72
N CYS A 222 -12.32 -9.15 14.10
CA CYS A 222 -12.23 -9.06 12.64
C CYS A 222 -11.05 -9.87 12.08
N VAL A 223 -11.27 -10.50 10.92
CA VAL A 223 -10.25 -11.24 10.18
C VAL A 223 -9.75 -10.43 8.99
N ARG A 224 -8.42 -10.35 8.83
CA ARG A 224 -7.77 -9.60 7.74
C ARG A 224 -6.63 -10.41 7.12
N ASP A 225 -6.39 -10.16 5.84
CA ASP A 225 -5.24 -10.67 5.10
C ASP A 225 -4.07 -9.70 5.27
N TYR A 226 -2.99 -10.16 5.90
CA TYR A 226 -1.80 -9.35 6.14
C TYR A 226 -0.71 -9.72 5.15
N ILE A 227 -0.22 -8.73 4.41
CA ILE A 227 0.87 -8.90 3.45
C ILE A 227 2.11 -8.13 3.90
N HIS A 228 3.28 -8.77 3.83
CA HIS A 228 4.56 -8.11 4.09
C HIS A 228 4.83 -7.04 3.04
N VAL A 229 5.26 -5.86 3.48
CA VAL A 229 5.46 -4.70 2.59
C VAL A 229 6.50 -4.96 1.50
N SER A 230 7.54 -5.77 1.76
CA SER A 230 8.54 -6.13 0.74
C SER A 230 7.98 -7.11 -0.30
N ASP A 231 7.14 -8.07 0.10
CA ASP A 231 6.46 -8.97 -0.85
C ASP A 231 5.47 -8.21 -1.74
N LEU A 232 4.80 -7.20 -1.17
CA LEU A 232 3.97 -6.29 -1.95
C LEU A 232 4.80 -5.44 -2.92
N ALA A 233 5.96 -4.93 -2.50
CA ALA A 233 6.86 -4.18 -3.37
C ALA A 233 7.39 -5.04 -4.53
N ASP A 234 7.73 -6.31 -4.27
CA ASP A 234 8.09 -7.27 -5.30
C ASP A 234 6.94 -7.51 -6.30
N ALA A 235 5.70 -7.65 -5.81
CA ALA A 235 4.52 -7.75 -6.67
C ALA A 235 4.34 -6.53 -7.58
N HIS A 236 4.64 -5.32 -7.09
CA HIS A 236 4.62 -4.10 -7.89
C HIS A 236 5.70 -4.13 -8.99
N VAL A 237 6.92 -4.57 -8.69
CA VAL A 237 7.98 -4.68 -9.70
C VAL A 237 7.60 -5.69 -10.79
N LEU A 238 7.11 -6.88 -10.42
CA LEU A 238 6.65 -7.89 -11.37
C LEU A 238 5.48 -7.39 -12.23
N ALA A 239 4.53 -6.68 -11.63
CA ALA A 239 3.42 -6.09 -12.37
C ALA A 239 3.89 -5.01 -13.35
N LEU A 240 4.88 -4.20 -12.99
CA LEU A 240 5.48 -3.22 -13.90
C LEU A 240 6.21 -3.91 -15.06
N GLU A 241 7.01 -4.94 -14.79
CA GLU A 241 7.67 -5.74 -15.81
C GLU A 241 6.65 -6.32 -16.80
N ARG A 242 5.55 -6.90 -16.29
CA ARG A 242 4.47 -7.42 -17.11
C ARG A 242 3.81 -6.35 -17.97
N LEU A 243 3.54 -5.16 -17.45
CA LEU A 243 2.94 -4.06 -18.21
C LEU A 243 3.85 -3.60 -19.37
N ILE A 244 5.17 -3.57 -19.15
CA ILE A 244 6.14 -3.18 -20.17
C ILE A 244 6.26 -4.27 -21.25
N GLU A 245 6.27 -5.54 -20.84
CA GLU A 245 6.35 -6.69 -21.77
C GLU A 245 5.06 -6.88 -22.59
N ARG A 246 3.93 -6.48 -22.04
CA ARG A 246 2.60 -6.65 -22.63
C ARG A 246 1.85 -5.31 -22.68
N PRO A 247 2.24 -4.39 -23.56
CA PRO A 247 1.69 -3.04 -23.59
C PRO A 247 0.21 -2.96 -23.95
N ASP A 248 -0.36 -4.03 -24.49
CA ASP A 248 -1.79 -4.14 -24.83
C ASP A 248 -2.63 -4.75 -23.69
N GLU A 249 -2.00 -5.16 -22.57
CA GLU A 249 -2.69 -5.72 -21.41
C GLU A 249 -2.85 -4.70 -20.29
N ASN A 250 -4.00 -4.74 -19.61
CA ASN A 250 -4.23 -4.06 -18.34
C ASN A 250 -4.33 -5.08 -17.21
N LEU A 251 -3.86 -4.73 -16.04
CA LEU A 251 -3.84 -5.61 -14.88
C LEU A 251 -4.75 -5.06 -13.77
N VAL A 252 -5.63 -5.91 -13.24
CA VAL A 252 -6.29 -5.66 -11.95
C VAL A 252 -6.11 -6.90 -11.12
N LEU A 253 -5.38 -6.79 -10.00
CA LEU A 253 -4.94 -7.92 -9.19
C LEU A 253 -5.14 -7.66 -7.71
N ASN A 254 -5.69 -8.64 -6.99
CA ASN A 254 -5.70 -8.64 -5.53
C ASN A 254 -4.33 -9.07 -4.99
N CYS A 255 -3.80 -8.30 -4.04
CA CYS A 255 -2.51 -8.57 -3.42
C CYS A 255 -2.69 -8.87 -1.94
N GLY A 256 -2.63 -10.14 -1.59
CA GLY A 256 -2.69 -10.71 -0.26
C GLY A 256 -2.12 -12.12 -0.29
N TYR A 257 -2.02 -12.75 0.86
CA TYR A 257 -1.56 -14.14 0.92
C TYR A 257 -2.70 -15.15 0.74
N GLY A 258 -3.95 -14.70 0.76
CA GLY A 258 -5.13 -15.56 0.72
C GLY A 258 -5.39 -16.25 2.06
N THR A 259 -4.75 -15.80 3.13
CA THR A 259 -4.89 -16.33 4.49
C THR A 259 -5.32 -15.22 5.42
N GLY A 260 -6.48 -15.39 6.06
CA GLY A 260 -6.99 -14.45 7.04
C GLY A 260 -6.45 -14.74 8.44
N LEU A 261 -6.10 -13.68 9.18
CA LEU A 261 -5.75 -13.72 10.60
C LEU A 261 -6.66 -12.78 11.37
N SER A 262 -7.15 -13.21 12.51
CA SER A 262 -7.95 -12.38 13.40
C SER A 262 -7.09 -11.34 14.12
N VAL A 263 -7.73 -10.33 14.70
CA VAL A 263 -7.01 -9.34 15.52
C VAL A 263 -6.30 -10.00 16.68
N LEU A 264 -6.94 -10.98 17.36
CA LEU A 264 -6.32 -11.68 18.50
C LEU A 264 -5.17 -12.56 18.05
N GLU A 265 -5.27 -13.30 16.96
CA GLU A 265 -4.17 -14.12 16.40
C GLU A 265 -2.93 -13.27 16.08
N VAL A 266 -3.12 -12.06 15.52
CA VAL A 266 -2.02 -11.12 15.26
C VAL A 266 -1.42 -10.60 16.56
N LEU A 267 -2.22 -10.28 17.57
CA LEU A 267 -1.70 -9.83 18.87
C LEU A 267 -0.98 -10.94 19.61
N ASP A 268 -1.41 -12.20 19.46
CA ASP A 268 -0.70 -13.37 20.00
C ASP A 268 0.66 -13.59 19.31
N ALA A 269 0.74 -13.31 18.00
CA ALA A 269 2.03 -13.29 17.29
C ALA A 269 2.96 -12.17 17.82
N VAL A 270 2.41 -10.98 18.10
CA VAL A 270 3.19 -9.90 18.72
C VAL A 270 3.72 -10.31 20.09
N ASP A 271 2.89 -10.95 20.93
CA ASP A 271 3.29 -11.41 22.26
C ASP A 271 4.41 -12.47 22.18
N ARG A 272 4.32 -13.40 21.21
CA ARG A 272 5.37 -14.41 20.97
C ARG A 272 6.69 -13.77 20.55
N VAL A 273 6.66 -12.88 19.58
CA VAL A 273 7.87 -12.21 19.05
C VAL A 273 8.49 -11.26 20.07
N ALA A 274 7.67 -10.53 20.83
CA ALA A 274 8.13 -9.60 21.86
C ALA A 274 8.58 -10.29 23.15
N VAL A 275 8.29 -11.58 23.32
CA VAL A 275 8.50 -12.38 24.55
C VAL A 275 7.83 -11.73 25.76
N ARG A 276 6.76 -11.02 25.56
CA ARG A 276 5.96 -10.38 26.60
C ARG A 276 4.55 -10.03 26.09
N PRO A 277 3.51 -10.11 26.94
CA PRO A 277 2.17 -9.76 26.55
C PRO A 277 2.01 -8.24 26.36
N VAL A 278 1.28 -7.85 25.31
CA VAL A 278 0.82 -6.48 25.08
C VAL A 278 -0.53 -6.29 25.77
N ARG A 279 -0.69 -5.22 26.54
CA ARG A 279 -1.97 -4.87 27.16
C ARG A 279 -3.01 -4.60 26.08
N ARG A 280 -4.17 -5.25 26.19
CA ARG A 280 -5.31 -5.15 25.26
C ARG A 280 -6.50 -4.53 25.97
N GLU A 281 -7.21 -3.61 25.31
CA GLU A 281 -8.48 -3.05 25.80
C GLU A 281 -9.59 -3.27 24.78
N THR A 282 -10.68 -3.88 25.18
CA THR A 282 -11.84 -4.09 24.32
C THR A 282 -12.62 -2.79 24.14
N LYS A 283 -12.98 -2.46 22.91
CA LYS A 283 -13.80 -1.33 22.53
C LYS A 283 -15.01 -1.80 21.68
N PRO A 284 -16.07 -1.00 21.56
CA PRO A 284 -17.15 -1.28 20.63
C PRO A 284 -16.67 -1.45 19.19
N ARG A 285 -17.45 -2.14 18.34
CA ARG A 285 -17.16 -2.25 16.90
C ARG A 285 -16.96 -0.89 16.26
N ARG A 286 -16.03 -0.78 15.33
CA ARG A 286 -15.93 0.38 14.44
C ARG A 286 -17.08 0.34 13.42
N THR A 287 -17.73 1.46 13.18
CA THR A 287 -18.77 1.57 12.16
C THR A 287 -18.21 1.29 10.78
N GLY A 288 -18.85 0.37 10.05
CA GLY A 288 -18.43 0.04 8.67
C GLY A 288 -17.24 -0.93 8.56
N ASP A 289 -16.81 -1.56 9.65
CA ASP A 289 -15.78 -2.60 9.60
C ASP A 289 -16.40 -3.97 9.25
N PRO A 290 -16.11 -4.58 8.09
CA PRO A 290 -16.63 -5.90 7.76
C PRO A 290 -15.96 -6.98 8.63
N PRO A 291 -16.66 -8.09 8.96
CA PRO A 291 -16.11 -9.19 9.77
C PRO A 291 -14.82 -9.75 9.18
N GLU A 292 -14.79 -9.98 7.87
CA GLU A 292 -13.67 -10.62 7.18
C GLU A 292 -13.34 -9.92 5.88
N LEU A 293 -12.02 -9.75 5.61
CA LEU A 293 -11.47 -9.28 4.35
C LEU A 293 -10.23 -10.10 4.02
N VAL A 294 -10.37 -11.08 3.13
CA VAL A 294 -9.30 -11.99 2.69
C VAL A 294 -9.29 -12.05 1.18
N ALA A 295 -8.10 -11.93 0.57
CA ALA A 295 -7.92 -11.93 -0.87
C ALA A 295 -8.02 -13.33 -1.48
N SER A 296 -8.58 -13.45 -2.67
CA SER A 296 -8.13 -14.48 -3.61
C SER A 296 -6.88 -13.95 -4.32
N ASN A 297 -5.72 -14.57 -4.11
CA ASN A 297 -4.47 -14.18 -4.76
C ASN A 297 -4.16 -15.03 -6.01
N ARG A 298 -5.08 -15.90 -6.42
CA ARG A 298 -4.90 -16.82 -7.54
C ARG A 298 -4.45 -16.09 -8.81
N ARG A 299 -5.15 -15.01 -9.16
CA ARG A 299 -4.85 -14.25 -10.37
C ARG A 299 -3.48 -13.56 -10.30
N LEU A 300 -3.07 -13.07 -9.15
CA LEU A 300 -1.73 -12.51 -8.91
C LEU A 300 -0.65 -13.55 -9.21
N VAL A 301 -0.78 -14.74 -8.63
CA VAL A 301 0.17 -15.86 -8.80
C VAL A 301 0.21 -16.34 -10.24
N GLU A 302 -0.94 -16.58 -10.87
CA GLU A 302 -1.04 -17.07 -12.25
C GLU A 302 -0.48 -16.04 -13.27
N THR A 303 -0.72 -14.74 -13.03
CA THR A 303 -0.33 -13.69 -13.98
C THR A 303 1.13 -13.30 -13.87
N LEU A 304 1.65 -13.22 -12.63
CA LEU A 304 2.99 -12.68 -12.35
C LEU A 304 4.00 -13.74 -11.90
N ALA A 305 3.58 -15.01 -11.74
CA ALA A 305 4.40 -16.05 -11.10
C ALA A 305 4.95 -15.59 -9.73
N TRP A 306 4.20 -14.71 -9.05
CA TRP A 306 4.59 -14.14 -7.77
C TRP A 306 4.67 -15.20 -6.69
N THR A 307 5.76 -15.19 -5.94
CA THR A 307 6.00 -16.09 -4.80
C THR A 307 6.38 -15.26 -3.58
N PRO A 308 5.59 -15.31 -2.50
CA PRO A 308 5.91 -14.57 -1.29
C PRO A 308 7.14 -15.15 -0.59
N ARG A 309 7.93 -14.27 0.05
CA ARG A 309 9.12 -14.62 0.83
C ARG A 309 8.88 -14.52 2.33
N PHE A 310 7.91 -13.75 2.76
CA PHE A 310 7.70 -13.33 4.15
C PHE A 310 6.24 -13.55 4.60
N ALA A 311 5.60 -14.66 4.16
CA ALA A 311 4.19 -14.93 4.45
C ALA A 311 3.89 -15.33 5.92
N ASP A 312 4.91 -15.55 6.73
CA ASP A 312 4.78 -15.88 8.15
C ASP A 312 4.52 -14.63 8.98
N ILE A 313 3.47 -14.65 9.81
CA ILE A 313 3.07 -13.51 10.64
C ILE A 313 4.15 -13.13 11.67
N ASP A 314 4.87 -14.12 12.23
CA ASP A 314 5.93 -13.86 13.19
C ASP A 314 7.12 -13.15 12.52
N VAL A 315 7.39 -13.44 11.25
CA VAL A 315 8.40 -12.73 10.44
C VAL A 315 7.95 -11.29 10.17
N ILE A 316 6.68 -11.07 9.78
CA ILE A 316 6.12 -9.74 9.56
C ILE A 316 6.23 -8.88 10.82
N VAL A 317 5.83 -9.44 11.97
CA VAL A 317 5.90 -8.77 13.27
C VAL A 317 7.35 -8.50 13.68
N THR A 318 8.26 -9.46 13.46
CA THR A 318 9.68 -9.30 13.75
C THR A 318 10.27 -8.10 13.03
N HIS A 319 10.07 -8.00 11.71
CA HIS A 319 10.59 -6.88 10.92
C HIS A 319 9.95 -5.55 11.34
N ALA A 320 8.65 -5.53 11.65
CA ALA A 320 7.98 -4.33 12.16
C ALA A 320 8.54 -3.89 13.52
N LEU A 321 8.78 -4.82 14.43
CA LEU A 321 9.32 -4.54 15.76
C LEU A 321 10.78 -4.08 15.71
N GLN A 322 11.61 -4.72 14.89
CA GLN A 322 13.01 -4.30 14.68
C GLN A 322 13.08 -2.87 14.13
N TRP A 323 12.22 -2.54 13.18
CA TRP A 323 12.13 -1.18 12.65
C TRP A 323 11.70 -0.18 13.73
N GLU A 324 10.70 -0.53 14.54
CA GLU A 324 10.24 0.34 15.62
C GLU A 324 11.32 0.59 16.68
N ARG A 325 12.10 -0.46 17.04
CA ARG A 325 13.27 -0.35 17.91
C ARG A 325 14.33 0.58 17.31
N LYS A 326 14.63 0.43 16.01
CA LYS A 326 15.57 1.31 15.29
C LYS A 326 15.14 2.77 15.36
N LEU A 327 13.86 3.08 15.14
CA LEU A 327 13.33 4.45 15.22
C LEU A 327 13.51 5.09 16.61
N GLN A 328 13.62 4.28 17.65
CA GLN A 328 13.84 4.75 19.04
C GLN A 328 15.31 4.74 19.44
N GLY A 329 16.23 4.36 18.58
CA GLY A 329 17.63 4.17 18.92
C GLY A 329 17.87 3.00 19.87
N LEU A 330 16.90 2.07 20.00
CA LEU A 330 17.04 0.85 20.77
C LEU A 330 17.79 -0.19 19.94
N THR A 331 18.87 -0.75 20.48
CA THR A 331 19.58 -1.87 19.85
C THR A 331 18.68 -3.10 19.77
N ALA A 332 18.80 -3.88 18.69
CA ALA A 332 18.21 -5.21 18.64
C ALA A 332 18.94 -6.11 19.68
N GLU A 333 18.24 -6.47 20.76
CA GLU A 333 18.63 -7.57 21.63
C GLU A 333 18.17 -8.88 21.01
#